data_c4069b804ff3df170ab81730ca5becfd
#
_entry.id   c4069b804ff3df170ab81730ca5becfd
#
_cell.length_a   1.000
_cell.length_b   1.000
_cell.length_c   1.000
_cell.angle_alpha   90.00
_cell.angle_beta   90.00
_cell.angle_gamma   90.00
#
_symmetry.space_group_name_H-M   'P 1'
#
loop_
_entity.id
_entity.type
_entity.pdbx_description
1 polymer ?
#
loop_
_entity_poly.entity_id
_entity_poly.type
_entity_poly.pdbx_seq_one_letter_code
_entity_poly.pdbx_strand_id
1 'polypeptide(L)'
;MLFRSAVPAAADPYRSLREDLRYPLLSASGVGREPTAVACESSGRELSVRVQRHDDEPASLAETLRGALIDGGCVLVVRNTVTRVQQAAAELRARLGPDVEVSVAHSRFMGPDRAARDRWLRDTFGSPAHLAAVGGQRPCRHVVVASQVAEQSLDIDFDLLVTDLAPVDLLLQRIGRLHRHARAKRPAPLAEPRCLITGADWGTQPPTPVAGSVWVYGRSALLRGAAVLWSRLEQGQPVRVPADLSPMVQAAYGGQPVGPPAWQPAMREAADHAADRDHARRERAKTFQIRPVGSPGEALIAWLVADVGDAESSGDDARGRAHVRDDGPETLDVVVLVRIDGRLCTPPWLDGGGVEVPTEAVPPVSLARMIASCTLSLPAIMTAGDGGDRIISELEARNWFPAWQASPWLAGELVLDLDASGCAELAGFALRYDQHDGLRVTRSTPTG
;
A
#
# COMPACT_ATOMS: atom_id res chain seq x y z
N MET A 1 14.36 -3.01 3.52
CA MET A 1 14.54 -3.64 2.19
C MET A 1 15.50 -4.81 2.38
N LEU A 2 14.97 -6.03 2.47
CA LEU A 2 15.78 -7.25 2.65
C LEU A 2 16.16 -7.78 1.27
N PHE A 3 17.39 -7.53 0.83
CA PHE A 3 17.93 -8.16 -0.36
C PHE A 3 18.16 -9.66 -0.08
N ARG A 4 17.28 -10.52 -0.57
CA ARG A 4 17.57 -11.95 -0.71
C ARG A 4 18.38 -12.15 -2.00
N SER A 5 19.71 -12.06 -1.92
CA SER A 5 20.54 -12.67 -2.95
C SER A 5 20.73 -14.15 -2.63
N ALA A 6 20.41 -15.01 -3.59
CA ALA A 6 20.69 -16.44 -3.50
C ALA A 6 22.20 -16.67 -3.67
N VAL A 7 22.98 -16.52 -2.59
CA VAL A 7 24.38 -16.90 -2.54
C VAL A 7 24.43 -18.39 -2.13
N PRO A 8 25.27 -19.23 -2.77
CA PRO A 8 25.45 -20.62 -2.37
C PRO A 8 25.81 -20.73 -0.88
N ALA A 9 25.23 -21.71 -0.17
CA ALA A 9 25.33 -21.85 1.27
C ALA A 9 26.76 -21.93 1.85
N ALA A 10 27.75 -22.28 1.02
CA ALA A 10 29.16 -22.43 1.41
C ALA A 10 29.95 -21.10 1.42
N ALA A 11 29.41 -20.00 0.86
CA ALA A 11 30.11 -18.74 0.67
C ALA A 11 29.23 -17.52 0.97
N ASP A 12 28.32 -17.61 1.96
CA ASP A 12 27.42 -16.53 2.31
C ASP A 12 28.08 -15.58 3.33
N PRO A 13 28.66 -14.46 2.88
CA PRO A 13 29.34 -13.53 3.76
C PRO A 13 28.38 -12.78 4.71
N TYR A 14 27.06 -12.90 4.46
CA TYR A 14 26.02 -12.20 5.24
C TYR A 14 25.39 -13.11 6.32
N ARG A 15 25.88 -14.34 6.51
CA ARG A 15 25.30 -15.29 7.47
C ARG A 15 25.26 -14.70 8.89
N SER A 16 26.38 -14.12 9.36
CA SER A 16 26.48 -13.52 10.68
C SER A 16 25.49 -12.36 10.88
N LEU A 17 25.23 -11.58 9.82
CA LEU A 17 24.24 -10.50 9.88
C LEU A 17 22.80 -11.03 9.94
N ARG A 18 22.51 -12.15 9.30
CA ARG A 18 21.18 -12.78 9.37
C ARG A 18 20.87 -13.45 10.69
N GLU A 19 21.90 -13.90 11.38
CA GLU A 19 21.79 -14.52 12.70
C GLU A 19 21.81 -13.50 13.84
N ASP A 20 22.14 -12.23 13.55
CA ASP A 20 22.16 -11.13 14.54
C ASP A 20 20.73 -10.65 14.83
N LEU A 21 20.27 -10.88 16.05
CA LEU A 21 18.93 -10.51 16.52
C LEU A 21 18.87 -9.14 17.21
N ARG A 22 20.01 -8.45 17.34
CA ARG A 22 20.04 -7.11 17.95
C ARG A 22 19.23 -6.12 17.11
N TYR A 23 18.56 -5.19 17.76
CA TYR A 23 17.76 -4.17 17.13
C TYR A 23 17.78 -2.87 17.96
N PRO A 24 17.92 -1.69 17.33
CA PRO A 24 18.23 -1.44 15.91
C PRO A 24 19.67 -1.81 15.54
N LEU A 25 19.89 -2.20 14.29
CA LEU A 25 21.15 -2.66 13.77
C LEU A 25 21.55 -1.87 12.52
N LEU A 26 22.71 -1.23 12.57
CA LEU A 26 23.34 -0.63 11.40
C LEU A 26 24.28 -1.66 10.76
N SER A 27 24.03 -2.01 9.51
CA SER A 27 24.89 -2.93 8.76
C SER A 27 25.55 -2.21 7.58
N ALA A 28 26.81 -2.54 7.33
CA ALA A 28 27.59 -2.04 6.21
C ALA A 28 28.25 -3.18 5.46
N SER A 29 28.25 -3.09 4.14
CA SER A 29 28.96 -4.02 3.26
C SER A 29 29.60 -3.24 2.11
N GLY A 30 30.66 -3.80 1.52
CA GLY A 30 31.35 -3.19 0.39
C GLY A 30 32.09 -4.26 -0.43
N VAL A 31 32.48 -3.92 -1.66
CA VAL A 31 33.23 -4.80 -2.52
C VAL A 31 34.55 -5.17 -1.87
N GLY A 32 34.80 -6.48 -1.71
CA GLY A 32 36.04 -7.00 -1.10
C GLY A 32 36.16 -6.78 0.42
N ARG A 33 35.08 -6.42 1.10
CA ARG A 33 35.05 -6.27 2.56
C ARG A 33 34.00 -7.20 3.16
N GLU A 34 34.32 -7.81 4.30
CA GLU A 34 33.33 -8.57 5.05
C GLU A 34 32.23 -7.63 5.57
N PRO A 35 30.96 -8.09 5.53
CA PRO A 35 29.87 -7.33 6.10
C PRO A 35 30.05 -7.17 7.62
N THR A 36 29.80 -5.97 8.11
CA THR A 36 29.88 -5.65 9.54
C THR A 36 28.55 -5.10 10.04
N ALA A 37 28.25 -5.31 11.34
CA ALA A 37 27.07 -4.78 11.98
C ALA A 37 27.39 -4.18 13.33
N VAL A 38 26.76 -3.04 13.61
CA VAL A 38 26.86 -2.34 14.89
C VAL A 38 25.45 -2.14 15.44
N ALA A 39 25.23 -2.56 16.69
CA ALA A 39 23.99 -2.26 17.39
C ALA A 39 23.94 -0.77 17.71
N CYS A 40 22.83 -0.12 17.39
CA CYS A 40 22.56 1.26 17.79
C CYS A 40 21.88 1.28 19.16
N GLU A 41 21.97 2.41 19.84
CA GLU A 41 21.21 2.62 21.07
C GLU A 41 19.71 2.60 20.80
N SER A 42 18.95 1.97 21.68
CA SER A 42 17.49 1.98 21.64
C SER A 42 16.96 3.38 21.93
N SER A 43 15.84 3.74 21.31
CA SER A 43 15.11 4.98 21.65
C SER A 43 14.55 5.00 23.08
N GLY A 44 14.71 3.90 23.85
CA GLY A 44 14.15 3.74 25.18
C GLY A 44 12.62 3.52 25.21
N ARG A 45 11.95 3.53 24.06
CA ARG A 45 10.51 3.24 23.99
C ARG A 45 10.28 1.74 24.04
N GLU A 46 9.55 1.31 25.03
CA GLU A 46 9.05 -0.05 25.16
C GLU A 46 7.52 -0.06 25.08
N LEU A 47 6.97 -1.03 24.37
CA LEU A 47 5.55 -1.20 24.20
C LEU A 47 5.20 -2.70 24.25
N SER A 48 4.23 -3.06 25.07
CA SER A 48 3.66 -4.41 25.13
C SER A 48 2.27 -4.39 24.55
N VAL A 49 2.09 -5.00 23.38
CA VAL A 49 0.82 -4.98 22.63
C VAL A 49 0.13 -6.32 22.75
N ARG A 50 -1.08 -6.34 23.29
CA ARG A 50 -1.93 -7.54 23.30
C ARG A 50 -2.51 -7.77 21.90
N VAL A 51 -2.14 -8.89 21.27
CA VAL A 51 -2.68 -9.32 19.98
C VAL A 51 -3.81 -10.32 20.18
N GLN A 52 -4.93 -10.12 19.46
CA GLN A 52 -6.11 -10.95 19.56
C GLN A 52 -6.68 -11.24 18.17
N ARG A 53 -7.21 -12.44 17.98
CA ARG A 53 -8.02 -12.76 16.79
C ARG A 53 -9.37 -12.07 16.90
N HIS A 54 -9.85 -11.59 15.78
CA HIS A 54 -11.20 -11.08 15.65
C HIS A 54 -11.79 -11.64 14.35
N ASP A 55 -13.08 -11.95 14.37
CA ASP A 55 -13.77 -12.32 13.13
C ASP A 55 -13.80 -11.15 12.14
N ASP A 56 -14.15 -11.43 10.90
CA ASP A 56 -14.18 -10.41 9.85
C ASP A 56 -15.59 -9.87 9.58
N GLU A 57 -16.54 -10.21 10.48
CA GLU A 57 -17.93 -9.78 10.36
C GLU A 57 -18.10 -8.29 10.70
N PRO A 58 -18.66 -7.48 9.78
CA PRO A 58 -18.80 -6.04 9.99
C PRO A 58 -19.62 -5.67 11.24
N ALA A 59 -20.63 -6.46 11.58
CA ALA A 59 -21.45 -6.22 12.76
C ALA A 59 -20.67 -6.44 14.06
N SER A 60 -19.91 -7.53 14.16
CA SER A 60 -19.06 -7.87 15.29
C SER A 60 -17.97 -6.82 15.49
N LEU A 61 -17.33 -6.38 14.40
CA LEU A 61 -16.34 -5.31 14.46
C LEU A 61 -16.95 -4.00 14.95
N ALA A 62 -18.10 -3.60 14.41
CA ALA A 62 -18.76 -2.37 14.85
C ALA A 62 -19.17 -2.39 16.32
N GLU A 63 -19.62 -3.53 16.85
CA GLU A 63 -19.93 -3.70 18.26
C GLU A 63 -18.68 -3.57 19.13
N THR A 64 -17.60 -4.24 18.76
CA THR A 64 -16.30 -4.14 19.42
C THR A 64 -15.78 -2.70 19.46
N LEU A 65 -15.88 -1.98 18.33
CA LEU A 65 -15.44 -0.58 18.24
C LEU A 65 -16.33 0.35 19.05
N ARG A 66 -17.65 0.11 19.08
CA ARG A 66 -18.58 0.91 19.90
C ARG A 66 -18.25 0.79 21.39
N GLY A 67 -17.99 -0.43 21.86
CA GLY A 67 -17.55 -0.66 23.24
C GLY A 67 -16.20 -0.02 23.55
N ALA A 68 -15.23 -0.11 22.62
CA ALA A 68 -13.91 0.47 22.78
C ALA A 68 -13.94 2.02 22.81
N LEU A 69 -14.82 2.65 22.02
CA LEU A 69 -14.94 4.10 21.87
C LEU A 69 -15.94 4.76 22.84
N ILE A 70 -16.48 4.02 23.82
CA ILE A 70 -17.51 4.55 24.73
C ILE A 70 -17.05 5.80 25.48
N ASP A 71 -15.79 5.83 25.90
CA ASP A 71 -15.16 6.97 26.60
C ASP A 71 -14.32 7.84 25.64
N GLY A 72 -14.47 7.67 24.34
CA GLY A 72 -13.66 8.33 23.33
C GLY A 72 -12.51 7.48 22.80
N GLY A 73 -11.67 8.07 21.96
CA GLY A 73 -10.46 7.45 21.40
C GLY A 73 -10.43 7.43 19.89
N CYS A 74 -9.27 7.07 19.34
CA CYS A 74 -9.03 7.01 17.90
C CYS A 74 -8.56 5.60 17.52
N VAL A 75 -9.22 5.02 16.52
CA VAL A 75 -8.97 3.66 16.05
C VAL A 75 -8.40 3.70 14.65
N LEU A 76 -7.38 2.89 14.38
CA LEU A 76 -6.89 2.60 13.04
C LEU A 76 -7.37 1.22 12.62
N VAL A 77 -8.08 1.14 11.50
CA VAL A 77 -8.48 -0.11 10.85
C VAL A 77 -7.69 -0.24 9.55
N VAL A 78 -6.79 -1.22 9.44
CA VAL A 78 -5.97 -1.43 8.23
C VAL A 78 -6.50 -2.63 7.45
N ARG A 79 -6.88 -2.39 6.20
CA ARG A 79 -7.32 -3.41 5.24
C ARG A 79 -6.29 -3.58 4.14
N ASN A 80 -6.10 -4.80 3.66
CA ASN A 80 -5.05 -5.12 2.69
C ASN A 80 -5.37 -4.69 1.24
N THR A 81 -6.63 -4.35 0.95
CA THR A 81 -7.04 -3.85 -0.37
C THR A 81 -7.91 -2.60 -0.24
N VAL A 82 -7.84 -1.72 -1.23
CA VAL A 82 -8.67 -0.49 -1.24
C VAL A 82 -10.16 -0.81 -1.25
N THR A 83 -10.58 -1.86 -1.95
CA THR A 83 -11.98 -2.30 -1.96
C THR A 83 -12.46 -2.66 -0.55
N ARG A 84 -11.64 -3.39 0.22
CA ARG A 84 -11.97 -3.70 1.62
C ARG A 84 -11.95 -2.47 2.52
N VAL A 85 -11.08 -1.48 2.24
CA VAL A 85 -11.12 -0.18 2.95
C VAL A 85 -12.47 0.50 2.75
N GLN A 86 -12.89 0.64 1.49
CA GLN A 86 -14.15 1.32 1.14
C GLN A 86 -15.38 0.59 1.68
N GLN A 87 -15.40 -0.75 1.60
CA GLN A 87 -16.47 -1.57 2.17
C GLN A 87 -16.53 -1.42 3.70
N ALA A 88 -15.38 -1.58 4.37
CA ALA A 88 -15.33 -1.47 5.84
C ALA A 88 -15.72 -0.06 6.32
N ALA A 89 -15.30 1.00 5.62
CA ALA A 89 -15.69 2.37 5.97
C ALA A 89 -17.20 2.58 5.82
N ALA A 90 -17.81 2.10 4.72
CA ALA A 90 -19.26 2.21 4.50
C ALA A 90 -20.05 1.47 5.60
N GLU A 91 -19.65 0.23 5.93
CA GLU A 91 -20.27 -0.58 6.97
C GLU A 91 -20.13 0.06 8.36
N LEU A 92 -18.95 0.58 8.70
CA LEU A 92 -18.71 1.22 9.98
C LEU A 92 -19.50 2.53 10.11
N ARG A 93 -19.58 3.35 9.06
CA ARG A 93 -20.41 4.57 9.04
C ARG A 93 -21.89 4.24 9.30
N ALA A 94 -22.40 3.21 8.64
CA ALA A 94 -23.79 2.78 8.82
C ALA A 94 -24.09 2.26 10.23
N ARG A 95 -23.11 1.64 10.91
CA ARG A 95 -23.31 0.94 12.18
C ARG A 95 -22.91 1.73 13.42
N LEU A 96 -21.86 2.56 13.34
CA LEU A 96 -21.36 3.30 14.53
C LEU A 96 -22.20 4.53 14.87
N GLY A 97 -22.98 5.04 13.92
CA GLY A 97 -23.81 6.23 14.12
C GLY A 97 -23.02 7.55 13.99
N PRO A 98 -23.71 8.70 14.11
CA PRO A 98 -23.14 10.01 13.81
C PRO A 98 -22.09 10.50 14.83
N ASP A 99 -22.05 9.92 16.02
CA ASP A 99 -21.13 10.34 17.08
C ASP A 99 -19.68 9.86 16.86
N VAL A 100 -19.46 8.97 15.89
CA VAL A 100 -18.17 8.43 15.55
C VAL A 100 -17.87 8.75 14.10
N GLU A 101 -16.92 9.65 13.88
CA GLU A 101 -16.47 9.98 12.52
C GLU A 101 -15.64 8.84 11.93
N VAL A 102 -15.91 8.47 10.66
CA VAL A 102 -15.19 7.42 9.94
C VAL A 102 -14.61 7.99 8.65
N SER A 103 -13.28 8.06 8.59
CA SER A 103 -12.51 8.53 7.43
C SER A 103 -11.78 7.39 6.75
N VAL A 104 -11.40 7.59 5.49
CA VAL A 104 -10.58 6.61 4.74
C VAL A 104 -9.23 7.18 4.35
N ALA A 105 -8.22 6.30 4.20
CA ALA A 105 -6.90 6.63 3.67
C ALA A 105 -6.37 5.49 2.80
N HIS A 106 -6.22 5.72 1.49
CA HIS A 106 -5.74 4.72 0.54
C HIS A 106 -5.13 5.37 -0.72
N SER A 107 -4.61 4.56 -1.63
CA SER A 107 -3.88 5.05 -2.82
C SER A 107 -4.78 5.57 -3.96
N ARG A 108 -6.09 5.31 -3.95
CA ARG A 108 -7.01 5.73 -5.02
C ARG A 108 -7.56 7.14 -4.82
N PHE A 109 -6.67 8.08 -4.47
CA PHE A 109 -6.93 9.51 -4.50
C PHE A 109 -6.03 10.17 -5.52
N MET A 110 -6.51 11.24 -6.16
CA MET A 110 -5.66 12.10 -6.97
C MET A 110 -4.51 12.67 -6.14
N GLY A 111 -3.41 13.03 -6.79
CA GLY A 111 -2.22 13.57 -6.14
C GLY A 111 -2.49 14.66 -5.10
N PRO A 112 -3.22 15.75 -5.44
CA PRO A 112 -3.55 16.82 -4.49
C PRO A 112 -4.38 16.35 -3.30
N ASP A 113 -5.43 15.54 -3.54
CA ASP A 113 -6.30 15.02 -2.47
C ASP A 113 -5.54 14.07 -1.55
N ARG A 114 -4.64 13.24 -2.12
CA ARG A 114 -3.76 12.38 -1.34
C ARG A 114 -2.82 13.18 -0.45
N ALA A 115 -2.18 14.21 -0.99
CA ALA A 115 -1.30 15.08 -0.22
C ALA A 115 -2.05 15.82 0.90
N ALA A 116 -3.27 16.29 0.64
CA ALA A 116 -4.14 16.90 1.63
C ALA A 116 -4.53 15.88 2.73
N ARG A 117 -4.84 14.63 2.36
CA ARG A 117 -5.17 13.55 3.28
C ARG A 117 -4.01 13.17 4.18
N ASP A 118 -2.81 13.04 3.62
CA ASP A 118 -1.59 12.74 4.39
C ASP A 118 -1.24 13.86 5.37
N ARG A 119 -1.46 15.12 4.98
CA ARG A 119 -1.31 16.28 5.86
C ARG A 119 -2.33 16.24 6.98
N TRP A 120 -3.62 16.06 6.64
CA TRP A 120 -4.70 15.95 7.62
C TRP A 120 -4.46 14.83 8.64
N LEU A 121 -4.01 13.65 8.21
CA LEU A 121 -3.70 12.54 9.12
C LEU A 121 -2.61 12.94 10.14
N ARG A 122 -1.56 13.63 9.70
CA ARG A 122 -0.49 14.10 10.61
C ARG A 122 -0.99 15.20 11.55
N ASP A 123 -1.77 16.15 11.03
CA ASP A 123 -2.27 17.30 11.77
C ASP A 123 -3.40 16.93 12.76
N THR A 124 -3.98 15.73 12.61
CA THR A 124 -5.07 15.22 13.47
C THR A 124 -4.60 14.13 14.43
N PHE A 125 -3.74 13.21 13.96
CA PHE A 125 -3.31 12.03 14.73
C PHE A 125 -1.80 12.01 15.03
N GLY A 126 -1.09 13.07 14.73
CA GLY A 126 0.34 13.21 14.98
C GLY A 126 0.71 13.29 16.46
N SER A 127 1.98 13.55 16.74
CA SER A 127 2.47 13.71 18.12
C SER A 127 1.82 14.90 18.81
N PRO A 128 1.71 14.91 20.14
CA PRO A 128 1.20 16.06 20.89
C PRO A 128 1.97 17.36 20.58
N ALA A 129 3.29 17.26 20.37
CA ALA A 129 4.12 18.42 20.02
C ALA A 129 3.77 18.96 18.61
N HIS A 130 3.56 18.07 17.63
CA HIS A 130 3.13 18.45 16.28
C HIS A 130 1.75 19.11 16.31
N LEU A 131 0.77 18.50 16.99
CA LEU A 131 -0.59 19.04 17.12
C LEU A 131 -0.56 20.46 17.72
N ALA A 132 0.23 20.65 18.79
CA ALA A 132 0.39 21.97 19.40
C ALA A 132 1.01 23.01 18.44
N ALA A 133 1.98 22.58 17.62
CA ALA A 133 2.66 23.46 16.67
C ALA A 133 1.75 23.93 15.51
N VAL A 134 0.82 23.06 15.05
CA VAL A 134 -0.09 23.37 13.95
C VAL A 134 -1.48 23.86 14.40
N GLY A 135 -1.72 23.94 15.73
CA GLY A 135 -3.05 24.26 16.28
C GLY A 135 -4.09 23.16 16.07
N GLY A 136 -3.62 21.92 15.80
CA GLY A 136 -4.47 20.77 15.56
C GLY A 136 -5.07 20.22 16.85
N GLN A 137 -6.21 19.56 16.74
CA GLN A 137 -6.88 18.89 17.84
C GLN A 137 -7.19 17.44 17.48
N ARG A 138 -6.86 16.52 18.41
CA ARG A 138 -7.23 15.12 18.26
C ARG A 138 -8.74 14.97 18.49
N PRO A 139 -9.49 14.30 17.60
CA PRO A 139 -10.91 14.10 17.76
C PRO A 139 -11.22 13.21 18.98
N CYS A 140 -12.40 13.44 19.57
CA CYS A 140 -12.86 12.66 20.73
C CYS A 140 -13.12 11.20 20.36
N ARG A 141 -13.80 10.96 19.22
CA ARG A 141 -14.11 9.62 18.69
C ARG A 141 -13.89 9.60 17.18
N HIS A 142 -12.95 8.76 16.74
CA HIS A 142 -12.65 8.70 15.31
C HIS A 142 -12.15 7.32 14.90
N VAL A 143 -12.59 6.85 13.74
CA VAL A 143 -12.08 5.63 13.09
C VAL A 143 -11.47 5.99 11.76
N VAL A 144 -10.19 5.72 11.57
CA VAL A 144 -9.53 5.81 10.26
C VAL A 144 -9.46 4.42 9.67
N VAL A 145 -10.08 4.21 8.51
CA VAL A 145 -9.96 2.96 7.75
C VAL A 145 -8.95 3.18 6.64
N ALA A 146 -7.82 2.48 6.70
CA ALA A 146 -6.70 2.72 5.80
C ALA A 146 -6.26 1.45 5.05
N SER A 147 -5.60 1.64 3.91
CA SER A 147 -4.78 0.61 3.27
C SER A 147 -3.33 0.70 3.78
N GLN A 148 -2.39 0.12 3.05
CA GLN A 148 -0.95 0.13 3.36
C GLN A 148 -0.35 1.55 3.50
N VAL A 149 -1.04 2.59 3.08
CA VAL A 149 -0.58 3.99 3.23
C VAL A 149 -0.33 4.37 4.70
N ALA A 150 -1.03 3.73 5.65
CA ALA A 150 -0.82 3.94 7.07
C ALA A 150 0.46 3.28 7.63
N GLU A 151 1.09 2.36 6.88
CA GLU A 151 2.30 1.64 7.30
C GLU A 151 3.56 2.50 7.19
N GLN A 152 3.62 3.38 6.18
CA GLN A 152 4.83 4.10 5.80
C GLN A 152 4.69 5.61 6.00
N SER A 153 5.80 6.25 6.33
CA SER A 153 6.05 7.70 6.27
C SER A 153 5.18 8.62 7.12
N LEU A 154 4.09 8.14 7.73
CA LEU A 154 3.22 8.98 8.55
C LEU A 154 3.55 8.81 10.05
N ASP A 155 3.81 9.93 10.73
CA ASP A 155 3.99 9.94 12.19
C ASP A 155 2.65 10.13 12.89
N ILE A 156 1.85 9.06 12.90
CA ILE A 156 0.49 9.02 13.44
C ILE A 156 0.38 8.05 14.62
N ASP A 157 -0.56 8.32 15.52
CA ASP A 157 -0.75 7.61 16.78
C ASP A 157 -2.23 7.28 17.03
N PHE A 158 -2.51 6.01 17.29
CA PHE A 158 -3.86 5.51 17.56
C PHE A 158 -3.94 4.76 18.90
N ASP A 159 -5.16 4.63 19.42
CA ASP A 159 -5.42 4.00 20.73
C ASP A 159 -5.77 2.51 20.58
N LEU A 160 -6.33 2.10 19.44
CA LEU A 160 -6.63 0.71 19.07
C LEU A 160 -6.23 0.49 17.61
N LEU A 161 -5.67 -0.68 17.32
CA LEU A 161 -5.41 -1.15 15.97
C LEU A 161 -6.29 -2.36 15.65
N VAL A 162 -6.98 -2.29 14.52
CA VAL A 162 -7.59 -3.44 13.85
C VAL A 162 -6.87 -3.64 12.54
N THR A 163 -6.46 -4.85 12.19
CA THR A 163 -5.71 -5.07 10.96
C THR A 163 -6.06 -6.39 10.32
N ASP A 164 -6.16 -6.42 9.00
CA ASP A 164 -6.14 -7.69 8.26
C ASP A 164 -4.82 -8.40 8.53
N LEU A 165 -4.86 -9.75 8.54
CA LEU A 165 -3.65 -10.57 8.57
C LEU A 165 -2.72 -10.20 7.42
N ALA A 166 -1.45 -9.95 7.74
CA ALA A 166 -0.43 -9.52 6.80
C ALA A 166 0.92 -10.19 7.11
N PRO A 167 1.95 -10.06 6.26
CA PRO A 167 3.32 -10.43 6.60
C PRO A 167 3.77 -9.79 7.92
N VAL A 168 4.61 -10.49 8.67
CA VAL A 168 5.00 -10.10 10.04
C VAL A 168 5.60 -8.69 10.11
N ASP A 169 6.48 -8.36 9.19
CA ASP A 169 7.12 -7.05 9.11
C ASP A 169 6.11 -5.90 8.94
N LEU A 170 5.08 -6.11 8.13
CA LEU A 170 3.99 -5.15 7.96
C LEU A 170 3.09 -5.07 9.20
N LEU A 171 2.78 -6.21 9.82
CA LEU A 171 2.04 -6.21 11.10
C LEU A 171 2.79 -5.43 12.18
N LEU A 172 4.11 -5.60 12.27
CA LEU A 172 4.94 -4.86 13.21
C LEU A 172 4.99 -3.35 12.89
N GLN A 173 5.01 -2.96 11.60
CA GLN A 173 4.91 -1.57 11.18
C GLN A 173 3.56 -0.95 11.57
N ARG A 174 2.45 -1.69 11.40
CA ARG A 174 1.11 -1.28 11.84
C ARG A 174 1.03 -1.15 13.36
N ILE A 175 1.54 -2.12 14.09
CA ILE A 175 1.69 -2.09 15.56
C ILE A 175 2.51 -0.86 16.00
N GLY A 176 3.49 -0.45 15.23
CA GLY A 176 4.26 0.78 15.45
C GLY A 176 3.43 2.08 15.42
N ARG A 177 2.17 2.06 14.95
CA ARG A 177 1.23 3.18 14.97
C ARG A 177 0.35 3.20 16.22
N LEU A 178 0.40 2.14 17.02
CA LEU A 178 -0.37 1.98 18.24
C LEU A 178 0.40 2.56 19.42
N HIS A 179 -0.24 3.43 20.20
CA HIS A 179 0.38 4.14 21.34
C HIS A 179 1.78 4.69 21.00
N ARG A 180 1.92 5.22 19.79
CA ARG A 180 3.22 5.64 19.25
C ARG A 180 3.84 6.80 20.02
N HIS A 181 3.00 7.70 20.53
CA HIS A 181 3.42 8.86 21.30
C HIS A 181 2.89 8.79 22.71
N ALA A 182 3.69 9.26 23.68
CA ALA A 182 3.23 9.46 25.04
C ALA A 182 2.11 10.49 25.06
N ARG A 183 0.97 10.13 25.66
CA ARG A 183 -0.17 11.02 25.87
C ARG A 183 -0.52 11.05 27.34
N ALA A 184 -0.85 12.23 27.86
CA ALA A 184 -1.18 12.42 29.28
C ALA A 184 -2.38 11.56 29.72
N LYS A 185 -3.33 11.32 28.81
CA LYS A 185 -4.53 10.52 29.09
C LYS A 185 -5.01 9.79 27.83
N ARG A 186 -5.30 8.49 27.98
CA ARG A 186 -6.06 7.70 27.00
C ARG A 186 -7.36 7.22 27.65
N PRO A 187 -8.45 7.02 26.89
CA PRO A 187 -9.69 6.46 27.41
C PRO A 187 -9.45 5.14 28.16
N ALA A 188 -10.17 4.90 29.26
CA ALA A 188 -9.96 3.70 30.07
C ALA A 188 -10.04 2.38 29.30
N PRO A 189 -11.00 2.17 28.35
CA PRO A 189 -11.05 0.95 27.53
C PRO A 189 -9.87 0.79 26.56
N LEU A 190 -9.10 1.86 26.32
CA LEU A 190 -8.00 1.95 25.37
C LEU A 190 -6.67 2.27 26.05
N ALA A 191 -6.60 2.18 27.39
CA ALA A 191 -5.39 2.44 28.17
C ALA A 191 -4.28 1.42 27.88
N GLU A 192 -4.65 0.16 27.59
CA GLU A 192 -3.72 -0.88 27.18
C GLU A 192 -3.68 -0.98 25.65
N PRO A 193 -2.48 -1.04 25.02
CA PRO A 193 -2.36 -1.17 23.59
C PRO A 193 -2.84 -2.55 23.11
N ARG A 194 -3.83 -2.57 22.23
CA ARG A 194 -4.42 -3.79 21.67
C ARG A 194 -4.44 -3.76 20.16
N CYS A 195 -4.14 -4.93 19.56
CA CYS A 195 -4.19 -5.16 18.12
C CYS A 195 -5.14 -6.32 17.83
N LEU A 196 -6.21 -6.06 17.09
CA LEU A 196 -7.17 -7.07 16.64
C LEU A 196 -6.81 -7.49 15.21
N ILE A 197 -6.62 -8.79 14.99
CA ILE A 197 -6.24 -9.33 13.68
C ILE A 197 -7.47 -9.99 13.05
N THR A 198 -7.91 -9.43 11.94
CA THR A 198 -9.02 -9.87 11.08
C THR A 198 -8.52 -10.37 9.73
N GLY A 199 -9.40 -10.49 8.73
CA GLY A 199 -9.01 -10.81 7.35
C GLY A 199 -8.54 -12.26 7.15
N ALA A 200 -8.93 -13.15 8.06
CA ALA A 200 -8.74 -14.59 7.94
C ALA A 200 -9.88 -15.32 8.66
N ASP A 201 -10.24 -16.49 8.13
CA ASP A 201 -11.07 -17.45 8.87
C ASP A 201 -10.16 -18.22 9.85
N TRP A 202 -10.29 -17.87 11.12
CA TRP A 202 -9.54 -18.48 12.22
C TRP A 202 -10.13 -19.80 12.70
N GLY A 203 -11.29 -20.23 12.17
CA GLY A 203 -11.90 -21.54 12.45
C GLY A 203 -11.21 -22.68 11.71
N THR A 204 -10.42 -22.39 10.69
CA THR A 204 -9.66 -23.37 9.92
C THR A 204 -8.21 -23.52 10.42
N GLN A 205 -7.57 -24.67 10.15
CA GLN A 205 -6.17 -24.92 10.52
C GLN A 205 -5.37 -25.44 9.31
N PRO A 206 -4.43 -24.65 8.78
CA PRO A 206 -4.10 -23.27 9.14
C PRO A 206 -5.26 -22.28 8.85
N PRO A 207 -5.24 -21.08 9.42
CA PRO A 207 -6.26 -20.08 9.13
C PRO A 207 -6.30 -19.75 7.63
N THR A 208 -7.49 -19.50 7.10
CA THR A 208 -7.69 -19.20 5.68
C THR A 208 -7.73 -17.68 5.49
N PRO A 209 -6.68 -17.05 4.93
CA PRO A 209 -6.70 -15.62 4.65
C PRO A 209 -7.71 -15.27 3.57
N VAL A 210 -8.29 -14.05 3.64
CA VAL A 210 -9.18 -13.55 2.60
C VAL A 210 -8.46 -13.45 1.25
N ALA A 211 -9.18 -13.73 0.16
CA ALA A 211 -8.61 -13.82 -1.19
C ALA A 211 -7.84 -12.55 -1.61
N GLY A 212 -8.35 -11.36 -1.27
CA GLY A 212 -7.66 -10.11 -1.56
C GLY A 212 -6.29 -9.99 -0.89
N SER A 213 -6.14 -10.49 0.35
CA SER A 213 -4.83 -10.52 1.04
C SER A 213 -3.87 -11.51 0.39
N VAL A 214 -4.38 -12.67 -0.05
CA VAL A 214 -3.58 -13.67 -0.77
C VAL A 214 -3.07 -13.11 -2.11
N TRP A 215 -3.91 -12.35 -2.81
CA TRP A 215 -3.52 -11.69 -4.06
C TRP A 215 -2.38 -10.69 -3.85
N VAL A 216 -2.45 -9.88 -2.78
CA VAL A 216 -1.44 -8.84 -2.48
C VAL A 216 -0.12 -9.44 -2.00
N TYR A 217 -0.16 -10.36 -1.04
CA TYR A 217 1.03 -10.80 -0.31
C TYR A 217 1.46 -12.24 -0.59
N GLY A 218 0.59 -13.04 -1.21
CA GLY A 218 0.78 -14.46 -1.36
C GLY A 218 0.45 -15.26 -0.10
N ARG A 219 -0.05 -16.48 -0.29
CA ARG A 219 -0.48 -17.37 0.81
C ARG A 219 0.66 -17.74 1.77
N SER A 220 1.87 -17.96 1.25
CA SER A 220 3.03 -18.35 2.05
C SER A 220 3.38 -17.32 3.11
N ALA A 221 3.48 -16.02 2.72
CA ALA A 221 3.82 -14.94 3.65
C ALA A 221 2.76 -14.75 4.74
N LEU A 222 1.47 -14.86 4.37
CA LEU A 222 0.35 -14.75 5.32
C LEU A 222 0.32 -15.91 6.31
N LEU A 223 0.50 -17.14 5.85
CA LEU A 223 0.53 -18.32 6.74
C LEU A 223 1.73 -18.27 7.68
N ARG A 224 2.91 -17.83 7.21
CA ARG A 224 4.07 -17.65 8.08
C ARG A 224 3.84 -16.54 9.11
N GLY A 225 3.17 -15.44 8.72
CA GLY A 225 2.74 -14.39 9.63
C GLY A 225 1.83 -14.90 10.74
N ALA A 226 0.78 -15.65 10.36
CA ALA A 226 -0.11 -16.29 11.33
C ALA A 226 0.63 -17.27 12.25
N ALA A 227 1.54 -18.07 11.70
CA ALA A 227 2.31 -19.08 12.44
C ALA A 227 3.25 -18.46 13.49
N VAL A 228 3.93 -17.37 13.15
CA VAL A 228 4.79 -16.63 14.08
C VAL A 228 3.99 -16.00 15.22
N LEU A 229 2.76 -15.54 14.94
CA LEU A 229 1.89 -14.96 15.94
C LEU A 229 1.13 -16.02 16.76
N TRP A 230 1.09 -17.28 16.31
CA TRP A 230 0.21 -18.30 16.85
C TRP A 230 0.32 -18.48 18.37
N SER A 231 1.54 -18.63 18.89
CA SER A 231 1.76 -18.80 20.32
C SER A 231 1.24 -17.61 21.15
N ARG A 232 1.38 -16.40 20.61
CA ARG A 232 0.89 -15.18 21.26
C ARG A 232 -0.65 -15.10 21.25
N LEU A 233 -1.25 -15.50 20.14
CA LEU A 233 -2.70 -15.54 19.98
C LEU A 233 -3.35 -16.61 20.87
N GLU A 234 -2.69 -17.77 21.04
CA GLU A 234 -3.22 -18.85 21.88
C GLU A 234 -2.98 -18.60 23.39
N GLN A 235 -1.81 -18.10 23.74
CA GLN A 235 -1.40 -17.94 25.13
C GLN A 235 -1.64 -16.54 25.69
N GLY A 236 -2.17 -15.61 24.85
CA GLY A 236 -2.39 -14.22 25.24
C GLY A 236 -1.11 -13.43 25.54
N GLN A 237 0.04 -13.92 25.06
CA GLN A 237 1.31 -13.24 25.28
C GLN A 237 1.37 -11.96 24.43
N PRO A 238 1.87 -10.83 24.99
CA PRO A 238 1.98 -9.61 24.21
C PRO A 238 3.15 -9.68 23.22
N VAL A 239 3.05 -8.89 22.16
CA VAL A 239 4.19 -8.52 21.31
C VAL A 239 4.92 -7.36 21.98
N ARG A 240 6.18 -7.56 22.29
CA ARG A 240 7.05 -6.54 22.93
C ARG A 240 7.90 -5.83 21.89
N VAL A 241 7.71 -4.53 21.80
CA VAL A 241 8.47 -3.67 20.87
C VAL A 241 9.47 -2.86 21.71
N PRO A 242 10.77 -2.86 21.39
CA PRO A 242 11.41 -3.45 20.19
C PRO A 242 11.87 -4.92 20.34
N ALA A 243 11.79 -5.53 21.53
CA ALA A 243 12.43 -6.80 21.84
C ALA A 243 12.06 -7.94 20.88
N ASP A 244 10.79 -8.01 20.43
CA ASP A 244 10.30 -9.07 19.57
C ASP A 244 10.43 -8.75 18.06
N LEU A 245 10.88 -7.56 17.65
CA LEU A 245 10.92 -7.16 16.23
C LEU A 245 11.83 -8.09 15.42
N SER A 246 13.12 -8.15 15.77
CA SER A 246 14.08 -8.96 15.03
C SER A 246 13.78 -10.46 15.13
N PRO A 247 13.51 -11.05 16.32
CA PRO A 247 13.15 -12.46 16.42
C PRO A 247 11.93 -12.85 15.56
N MET A 248 10.87 -12.04 15.54
CA MET A 248 9.67 -12.34 14.75
C MET A 248 9.93 -12.25 13.25
N VAL A 249 10.66 -11.24 12.79
CA VAL A 249 11.04 -11.10 11.37
C VAL A 249 11.94 -12.26 10.95
N GLN A 250 12.94 -12.60 11.74
CA GLN A 250 13.82 -13.74 11.44
C GLN A 250 13.06 -15.08 11.41
N ALA A 251 12.11 -15.29 12.31
CA ALA A 251 11.25 -16.47 12.29
C ALA A 251 10.36 -16.52 11.05
N ALA A 252 9.80 -15.36 10.63
CA ALA A 252 8.92 -15.27 9.47
C ALA A 252 9.66 -15.52 8.14
N TYR A 253 10.87 -15.00 7.99
CA TYR A 253 11.63 -15.07 6.73
C TYR A 253 12.77 -16.09 6.73
N GLY A 254 13.07 -16.70 7.87
CA GLY A 254 14.03 -17.79 8.00
C GLY A 254 13.56 -19.10 7.40
N GLY A 255 14.48 -20.05 7.23
CA GLY A 255 14.20 -21.39 6.69
C GLY A 255 13.59 -22.38 7.69
N GLN A 256 13.54 -22.02 8.99
CA GLN A 256 13.05 -22.93 10.01
C GLN A 256 11.51 -23.06 9.99
N PRO A 257 10.98 -24.25 10.29
CA PRO A 257 9.54 -24.44 10.48
C PRO A 257 9.03 -23.56 11.62
N VAL A 258 7.86 -22.94 11.42
CA VAL A 258 7.18 -22.10 12.43
C VAL A 258 5.73 -22.50 12.54
N GLY A 259 5.14 -22.30 13.72
CA GLY A 259 3.73 -22.61 14.00
C GLY A 259 3.45 -24.10 14.25
N PRO A 260 2.17 -24.48 14.33
CA PRO A 260 1.75 -25.84 14.64
C PRO A 260 2.23 -26.88 13.62
N PRO A 261 2.61 -28.09 14.05
CA PRO A 261 2.99 -29.17 13.13
C PRO A 261 1.92 -29.51 12.09
N ALA A 262 0.65 -29.43 12.47
CA ALA A 262 -0.49 -29.68 11.58
C ALA A 262 -0.56 -28.71 10.38
N TRP A 263 0.03 -27.53 10.48
CA TRP A 263 0.03 -26.53 9.40
C TRP A 263 1.14 -26.74 8.36
N GLN A 264 2.17 -27.53 8.71
CA GLN A 264 3.37 -27.69 7.88
C GLN A 264 3.12 -28.19 6.46
N PRO A 265 2.17 -29.12 6.20
CA PRO A 265 1.87 -29.53 4.82
C PRO A 265 1.37 -28.36 3.95
N ALA A 266 0.37 -27.62 4.44
CA ALA A 266 -0.19 -26.46 3.72
C ALA A 266 0.81 -25.30 3.58
N MET A 267 1.69 -25.13 4.57
CA MET A 267 2.73 -24.11 4.51
C MET A 267 3.83 -24.46 3.51
N ARG A 268 4.19 -25.73 3.37
CA ARG A 268 5.14 -26.21 2.34
C ARG A 268 4.55 -26.01 0.96
N GLU A 269 3.32 -26.47 0.71
CA GLU A 269 2.62 -26.23 -0.56
C GLU A 269 2.61 -24.74 -0.95
N ALA A 270 2.26 -23.87 0.00
CA ALA A 270 2.25 -22.43 -0.24
C ALA A 270 3.66 -21.85 -0.51
N ALA A 271 4.71 -22.42 0.12
CA ALA A 271 6.09 -22.04 -0.10
C ALA A 271 6.60 -22.47 -1.48
N ASP A 272 6.25 -23.69 -1.92
CA ASP A 272 6.60 -24.20 -3.25
C ASP A 272 5.97 -23.33 -4.34
N HIS A 273 4.68 -23.01 -4.25
CA HIS A 273 4.03 -22.08 -5.16
C HIS A 273 4.64 -20.67 -5.15
N ALA A 274 5.13 -20.20 -4.00
CA ALA A 274 5.82 -18.90 -3.93
C ALA A 274 7.18 -18.98 -4.62
N ALA A 275 7.92 -20.09 -4.45
CA ALA A 275 9.21 -20.31 -5.09
C ALA A 275 9.09 -20.39 -6.61
N ASP A 276 8.07 -21.08 -7.12
CA ASP A 276 7.79 -21.17 -8.57
C ASP A 276 7.51 -19.80 -9.17
N ARG A 277 6.68 -18.97 -8.50
CA ARG A 277 6.41 -17.60 -8.94
C ARG A 277 7.67 -16.72 -8.91
N ASP A 278 8.47 -16.83 -7.85
CA ASP A 278 9.73 -16.10 -7.74
C ASP A 278 10.73 -16.55 -8.82
N HIS A 279 10.75 -17.83 -9.16
CA HIS A 279 11.56 -18.35 -10.26
C HIS A 279 11.12 -17.76 -11.59
N ALA A 280 9.83 -17.81 -11.91
CA ALA A 280 9.27 -17.25 -13.13
C ALA A 280 9.56 -15.72 -13.25
N ARG A 281 9.44 -14.97 -12.14
CA ARG A 281 9.79 -13.54 -12.11
C ARG A 281 11.26 -13.31 -12.41
N ARG A 282 12.16 -14.10 -11.84
CA ARG A 282 13.60 -13.99 -12.10
C ARG A 282 13.94 -14.31 -13.55
N GLU A 283 13.29 -15.30 -14.15
CA GLU A 283 13.50 -15.62 -15.57
C GLU A 283 13.05 -14.44 -16.46
N ARG A 284 11.88 -13.86 -16.21
CA ARG A 284 11.45 -12.65 -16.92
C ARG A 284 12.39 -11.46 -16.69
N ALA A 285 12.87 -11.25 -15.47
CA ALA A 285 13.80 -10.17 -15.18
C ALA A 285 15.14 -10.27 -15.93
N LYS A 286 15.55 -11.47 -16.35
CA LYS A 286 16.77 -11.67 -17.14
C LYS A 286 16.70 -10.98 -18.50
N THR A 287 15.51 -10.83 -19.09
CA THR A 287 15.32 -10.15 -20.37
C THR A 287 15.62 -8.65 -20.28
N PHE A 288 15.49 -8.06 -19.08
CA PHE A 288 15.79 -6.66 -18.81
C PHE A 288 17.19 -6.43 -18.20
N GLN A 289 17.97 -7.49 -18.06
CA GLN A 289 19.30 -7.38 -17.45
C GLN A 289 20.27 -6.75 -18.44
N ILE A 290 20.84 -5.61 -18.06
CA ILE A 290 21.92 -4.97 -18.81
C ILE A 290 23.13 -5.92 -18.79
N ARG A 291 23.70 -6.21 -19.95
CA ARG A 291 24.89 -7.06 -20.06
C ARG A 291 26.05 -6.43 -19.29
N PRO A 292 26.86 -7.24 -18.58
CA PRO A 292 28.08 -6.74 -17.97
C PRO A 292 28.93 -6.01 -19.01
N VAL A 293 29.60 -4.94 -18.60
CA VAL A 293 30.64 -4.31 -19.47
C VAL A 293 31.69 -5.37 -19.73
N GLY A 294 31.94 -5.63 -21.00
CA GLY A 294 32.99 -6.54 -21.43
C GLY A 294 34.41 -6.02 -21.14
N SER A 295 35.37 -6.34 -21.95
CA SER A 295 36.75 -5.92 -21.74
C SER A 295 36.90 -4.39 -21.83
N PRO A 296 37.86 -3.78 -21.11
CA PRO A 296 38.18 -2.36 -21.25
C PRO A 296 38.45 -1.99 -22.70
N GLY A 297 37.71 -1.02 -23.26
CA GLY A 297 37.80 -0.58 -24.65
C GLY A 297 36.70 -1.11 -25.56
N GLU A 298 35.80 -1.95 -25.08
CA GLU A 298 34.62 -2.35 -25.82
C GLU A 298 33.64 -1.17 -26.00
N ALA A 299 33.21 -0.93 -27.25
CA ALA A 299 32.32 0.18 -27.52
C ALA A 299 30.94 -0.03 -26.89
N LEU A 300 30.44 0.98 -26.19
CA LEU A 300 29.08 0.98 -25.57
C LEU A 300 27.94 0.97 -26.62
N ILE A 301 28.26 0.98 -27.90
CA ILE A 301 27.28 0.92 -29.01
C ILE A 301 26.38 -0.30 -28.91
N ALA A 302 26.89 -1.45 -28.45
CA ALA A 302 26.06 -2.66 -28.20
C ALA A 302 25.02 -2.47 -27.07
N TRP A 303 25.20 -1.49 -26.18
CA TRP A 303 24.24 -1.10 -25.15
C TRP A 303 23.16 -0.18 -25.67
N LEU A 304 23.47 0.58 -26.75
CA LEU A 304 22.51 1.49 -27.38
C LEU A 304 21.63 0.78 -28.42
N VAL A 305 22.07 -0.39 -28.91
CA VAL A 305 21.40 -1.15 -29.97
C VAL A 305 20.74 -2.44 -29.45
N ALA A 306 21.08 -2.89 -28.24
CA ALA A 306 20.39 -4.03 -27.64
C ALA A 306 18.98 -3.59 -27.21
N ASP A 307 17.97 -4.02 -27.97
CA ASP A 307 16.58 -3.96 -27.58
C ASP A 307 16.42 -4.61 -26.19
N VAL A 308 16.24 -3.81 -25.18
CA VAL A 308 15.83 -4.23 -23.87
C VAL A 308 14.30 -4.12 -23.84
N GLY A 309 13.63 -5.18 -24.25
CA GLY A 309 12.17 -5.23 -24.30
C GLY A 309 11.68 -5.82 -25.63
N ASP A 310 10.55 -6.45 -25.61
CA ASP A 310 9.92 -7.27 -26.61
C ASP A 310 10.26 -7.01 -28.08
N ALA A 311 10.61 -8.08 -28.78
CA ALA A 311 10.88 -8.13 -30.22
C ALA A 311 9.66 -7.80 -31.11
N GLU A 312 8.53 -7.36 -30.54
CA GLU A 312 7.29 -7.07 -31.26
C GLU A 312 6.93 -5.58 -31.35
N SER A 313 7.59 -4.68 -30.65
CA SER A 313 7.33 -3.25 -30.78
C SER A 313 8.24 -2.61 -31.85
N SER A 314 7.84 -2.72 -33.09
CA SER A 314 8.42 -1.98 -34.22
C SER A 314 7.91 -0.52 -34.25
N GLY A 315 8.38 0.30 -33.33
CA GLY A 315 8.07 1.73 -33.30
C GLY A 315 9.22 2.52 -32.68
N ASP A 316 9.35 3.78 -33.08
CA ASP A 316 10.39 4.74 -32.65
C ASP A 316 10.42 4.99 -31.11
N ASP A 317 9.48 4.41 -30.38
CA ASP A 317 9.34 4.44 -28.91
C ASP A 317 10.09 3.31 -28.17
N ALA A 318 10.72 2.38 -28.88
CA ALA A 318 11.48 1.25 -28.30
C ALA A 318 12.78 1.67 -27.58
N ARG A 319 12.99 2.95 -27.33
CA ARG A 319 14.15 3.45 -26.60
C ARG A 319 14.01 3.22 -25.10
N GLY A 320 14.28 1.98 -24.71
CA GLY A 320 14.79 1.73 -23.36
C GLY A 320 13.83 1.90 -22.19
N ARG A 321 12.55 1.59 -22.32
CA ARG A 321 11.67 1.40 -21.16
C ARG A 321 11.95 0.04 -20.53
N ALA A 322 13.04 -0.06 -19.78
CA ALA A 322 13.32 -1.25 -19.00
C ALA A 322 12.43 -1.25 -17.75
N HIS A 323 11.57 -2.27 -17.62
CA HIS A 323 10.89 -2.53 -16.36
C HIS A 323 11.92 -2.98 -15.32
N VAL A 324 12.19 -2.17 -14.31
CA VAL A 324 13.06 -2.54 -13.18
C VAL A 324 12.35 -3.42 -12.15
N ARG A 325 11.03 -3.60 -12.29
CA ARG A 325 10.19 -4.40 -11.39
C ARG A 325 9.09 -5.09 -12.18
N ASP A 326 8.89 -6.37 -11.89
CA ASP A 326 7.71 -7.15 -12.27
C ASP A 326 6.81 -7.29 -11.04
N ASP A 327 6.24 -6.17 -10.58
CA ASP A 327 5.55 -6.08 -9.30
C ASP A 327 4.03 -6.33 -9.39
N GLY A 328 3.54 -6.84 -10.50
CA GLY A 328 2.11 -7.13 -10.65
C GLY A 328 1.54 -6.59 -11.96
N PRO A 329 0.22 -6.57 -12.10
CA PRO A 329 -0.44 -6.05 -13.30
C PRO A 329 -0.08 -4.58 -13.50
N GLU A 330 0.16 -4.21 -14.74
CA GLU A 330 0.44 -2.82 -15.14
C GLU A 330 -0.66 -1.90 -14.60
N THR A 331 -0.26 -0.85 -13.89
CA THR A 331 -1.18 0.20 -13.47
C THR A 331 -1.15 1.31 -14.51
N LEU A 332 -2.31 1.74 -14.94
CA LEU A 332 -2.46 2.86 -15.85
C LEU A 332 -2.77 4.11 -15.05
N ASP A 333 -1.95 5.13 -15.21
CA ASP A 333 -2.19 6.44 -14.63
C ASP A 333 -3.00 7.30 -15.58
N VAL A 334 -3.98 8.03 -15.04
CA VAL A 334 -4.82 8.96 -15.79
C VAL A 334 -4.88 10.30 -15.09
N VAL A 335 -4.94 11.37 -15.85
CA VAL A 335 -5.22 12.72 -15.33
C VAL A 335 -6.74 12.88 -15.22
N VAL A 336 -7.21 13.22 -14.03
CA VAL A 336 -8.65 13.40 -13.76
C VAL A 336 -9.04 14.86 -13.94
N LEU A 337 -10.00 15.11 -14.81
CA LEU A 337 -10.63 16.41 -15.02
C LEU A 337 -12.14 16.28 -14.84
N VAL A 338 -12.87 17.40 -14.77
CA VAL A 338 -14.31 17.42 -14.55
C VAL A 338 -14.98 18.19 -15.69
N ARG A 339 -16.04 17.63 -16.24
CA ARG A 339 -16.83 18.29 -17.27
C ARG A 339 -17.97 19.09 -16.62
N ILE A 340 -17.87 20.43 -16.69
CA ILE A 340 -18.84 21.37 -16.14
C ILE A 340 -19.44 22.16 -17.30
N ASP A 341 -20.75 22.13 -17.47
CA ASP A 341 -21.48 22.80 -18.56
C ASP A 341 -20.85 22.53 -19.95
N GLY A 342 -20.42 21.29 -20.18
CA GLY A 342 -19.79 20.85 -21.43
C GLY A 342 -18.33 21.23 -21.57
N ARG A 343 -17.75 22.00 -20.67
CA ARG A 343 -16.35 22.44 -20.66
C ARG A 343 -15.52 21.53 -19.77
N LEU A 344 -14.29 21.27 -20.20
CA LEU A 344 -13.33 20.51 -19.40
C LEU A 344 -12.64 21.44 -18.41
N CYS A 345 -12.70 21.12 -17.12
CA CYS A 345 -12.17 21.95 -16.05
C CYS A 345 -11.28 21.13 -15.11
N THR A 346 -10.35 21.79 -14.44
CA THR A 346 -9.69 21.19 -13.27
C THR A 346 -10.72 20.91 -12.18
N PRO A 347 -10.52 19.89 -11.31
CA PRO A 347 -11.47 19.56 -10.26
C PRO A 347 -11.83 20.79 -9.40
N PRO A 348 -13.13 21.14 -9.26
CA PRO A 348 -13.54 22.40 -8.63
C PRO A 348 -13.31 22.46 -7.11
N TRP A 349 -13.09 21.31 -6.47
CA TRP A 349 -12.81 21.24 -5.03
C TRP A 349 -11.34 21.42 -4.67
N LEU A 350 -10.44 21.50 -5.67
CA LEU A 350 -9.03 21.79 -5.44
C LEU A 350 -8.81 23.28 -5.20
N ASP A 351 -7.77 23.61 -4.45
CA ASP A 351 -7.35 25.01 -4.28
C ASP A 351 -6.95 25.61 -5.63
N GLY A 352 -7.64 26.67 -6.04
CA GLY A 352 -7.52 27.23 -7.39
C GLY A 352 -8.11 26.38 -8.52
N GLY A 353 -8.94 25.38 -8.19
CA GLY A 353 -9.63 24.50 -9.16
C GLY A 353 -10.83 25.14 -9.84
N GLY A 354 -11.53 24.36 -10.68
CA GLY A 354 -12.67 24.84 -11.49
C GLY A 354 -12.26 25.70 -12.69
N VAL A 355 -10.97 25.71 -13.03
CA VAL A 355 -10.46 26.49 -14.17
C VAL A 355 -10.69 25.71 -15.46
N GLU A 356 -11.27 26.36 -16.46
CA GLU A 356 -11.45 25.79 -17.80
C GLU A 356 -10.08 25.46 -18.42
N VAL A 357 -9.97 24.26 -18.96
CA VAL A 357 -8.73 23.74 -19.54
C VAL A 357 -8.76 23.96 -21.06
N PRO A 358 -7.77 24.67 -21.63
CA PRO A 358 -7.70 24.83 -23.08
C PRO A 358 -7.35 23.50 -23.75
N THR A 359 -8.19 23.07 -24.69
CA THR A 359 -8.02 21.81 -25.45
C THR A 359 -7.32 22.04 -26.79
N GLU A 360 -7.47 23.24 -27.36
CA GLU A 360 -6.93 23.64 -28.67
C GLU A 360 -5.57 24.37 -28.59
N ALA A 361 -5.10 24.64 -27.36
CA ALA A 361 -3.85 25.36 -27.13
C ALA A 361 -3.07 24.69 -25.98
N VAL A 362 -1.75 24.92 -25.96
CA VAL A 362 -0.91 24.49 -24.84
C VAL A 362 -1.29 25.27 -23.58
N PRO A 363 -1.70 24.60 -22.49
CA PRO A 363 -2.00 25.29 -21.24
C PRO A 363 -0.79 26.06 -20.69
N PRO A 364 -0.96 27.20 -20.06
CA PRO A 364 0.11 27.87 -19.32
C PRO A 364 0.77 26.93 -18.31
N VAL A 365 2.09 27.09 -18.08
CA VAL A 365 2.88 26.16 -17.24
C VAL A 365 2.26 25.91 -15.86
N SER A 366 1.72 26.93 -15.21
CA SER A 366 1.05 26.78 -13.89
C SER A 366 -0.19 25.88 -13.98
N LEU A 367 -1.01 26.06 -15.02
CA LEU A 367 -2.20 25.24 -15.25
C LEU A 367 -1.81 23.83 -15.69
N ALA A 368 -0.80 23.68 -16.58
CA ALA A 368 -0.31 22.36 -17.00
C ALA A 368 0.20 21.54 -15.81
N ARG A 369 0.93 22.15 -14.88
CA ARG A 369 1.36 21.50 -13.64
C ARG A 369 0.19 21.09 -12.74
N MET A 370 -0.81 21.93 -12.61
CA MET A 370 -2.03 21.62 -11.85
C MET A 370 -2.75 20.43 -12.47
N ILE A 371 -2.93 20.42 -13.79
CA ILE A 371 -3.54 19.31 -14.53
C ILE A 371 -2.74 18.03 -14.29
N ALA A 372 -1.44 18.04 -14.53
CA ALA A 372 -0.56 16.88 -14.32
C ALA A 372 -0.58 16.37 -12.87
N SER A 373 -0.78 17.24 -11.88
CA SER A 373 -0.89 16.83 -10.48
C SER A 373 -2.17 16.05 -10.17
N CYS A 374 -3.22 16.18 -11.00
CA CYS A 374 -4.49 15.47 -10.85
C CYS A 374 -4.42 13.99 -11.30
N THR A 375 -3.21 13.41 -11.30
CA THR A 375 -2.97 12.01 -11.68
C THR A 375 -3.54 11.04 -10.65
N LEU A 376 -4.15 9.98 -11.15
CA LEU A 376 -4.76 8.88 -10.42
C LEU A 376 -4.43 7.54 -11.08
N SER A 377 -3.96 6.57 -10.30
CA SER A 377 -3.74 5.20 -10.82
C SER A 377 -5.04 4.40 -10.84
N LEU A 378 -5.39 3.86 -12.01
CA LEU A 378 -6.55 2.98 -12.16
C LEU A 378 -6.31 1.62 -11.48
N PRO A 379 -7.34 1.01 -10.88
CA PRO A 379 -7.20 -0.32 -10.26
C PRO A 379 -6.82 -1.40 -11.26
N ALA A 380 -5.94 -2.31 -10.84
CA ALA A 380 -5.48 -3.44 -11.63
C ALA A 380 -6.61 -4.35 -12.21
N ILE A 381 -7.79 -4.36 -11.59
CA ILE A 381 -8.95 -5.08 -12.14
C ILE A 381 -9.44 -4.50 -13.48
N MET A 382 -9.16 -3.23 -13.73
CA MET A 382 -9.52 -2.57 -14.98
C MET A 382 -8.48 -2.80 -16.08
N THR A 383 -7.19 -2.90 -15.70
CA THR A 383 -6.05 -3.02 -16.63
C THR A 383 -5.65 -4.46 -16.91
N ALA A 384 -6.26 -5.44 -16.23
CA ALA A 384 -5.93 -6.85 -16.40
C ALA A 384 -6.27 -7.37 -17.82
N GLY A 385 -5.37 -8.19 -18.39
CA GLY A 385 -5.51 -8.72 -19.74
C GLY A 385 -5.43 -7.60 -20.79
N ASP A 386 -6.39 -7.55 -21.68
CA ASP A 386 -6.57 -6.50 -22.72
C ASP A 386 -7.23 -5.21 -22.20
N GLY A 387 -7.49 -5.16 -20.88
CA GLY A 387 -8.19 -4.03 -20.25
C GLY A 387 -7.43 -2.72 -20.40
N GLY A 388 -6.09 -2.75 -20.27
CA GLY A 388 -5.23 -1.58 -20.45
C GLY A 388 -5.38 -0.96 -21.85
N ASP A 389 -5.24 -1.76 -22.89
CA ASP A 389 -5.35 -1.29 -24.29
C ASP A 389 -6.73 -0.73 -24.62
N ARG A 390 -7.79 -1.35 -24.08
CA ARG A 390 -9.17 -0.85 -24.23
C ARG A 390 -9.35 0.50 -23.56
N ILE A 391 -8.81 0.68 -22.36
CA ILE A 391 -8.86 1.95 -21.62
C ILE A 391 -8.13 3.03 -22.40
N ILE A 392 -6.90 2.76 -22.84
CA ILE A 392 -6.09 3.70 -23.63
C ILE A 392 -6.86 4.12 -24.87
N SER A 393 -7.32 3.16 -25.67
CA SER A 393 -8.06 3.43 -26.92
C SER A 393 -9.32 4.26 -26.66
N GLU A 394 -10.06 3.99 -25.58
CA GLU A 394 -11.30 4.71 -25.26
C GLU A 394 -11.02 6.13 -24.77
N LEU A 395 -9.99 6.34 -23.93
CA LEU A 395 -9.60 7.66 -23.44
C LEU A 395 -9.02 8.53 -24.56
N GLU A 396 -8.18 7.97 -25.42
CA GLU A 396 -7.64 8.68 -26.60
C GLU A 396 -8.76 9.07 -27.58
N ALA A 397 -9.71 8.20 -27.82
CA ALA A 397 -10.84 8.52 -28.69
C ALA A 397 -11.71 9.65 -28.15
N ARG A 398 -11.78 9.82 -26.80
CA ARG A 398 -12.61 10.85 -26.15
C ARG A 398 -11.86 12.16 -25.94
N ASN A 399 -10.61 12.09 -25.48
CA ASN A 399 -9.88 13.21 -24.87
C ASN A 399 -8.43 13.29 -25.35
N TRP A 400 -8.17 13.07 -26.64
CA TRP A 400 -6.87 13.32 -27.22
C TRP A 400 -6.74 14.79 -27.64
N PHE A 401 -5.73 15.50 -27.05
CA PHE A 401 -5.48 16.91 -27.32
C PHE A 401 -4.11 17.11 -27.99
N PRO A 402 -4.09 17.29 -29.34
CA PRO A 402 -2.81 17.45 -30.09
C PRO A 402 -1.95 18.60 -29.58
N ALA A 403 -2.56 19.71 -29.15
CA ALA A 403 -1.84 20.85 -28.61
C ALA A 403 -1.05 20.51 -27.32
N TRP A 404 -1.54 19.58 -26.52
CA TRP A 404 -0.88 19.18 -25.27
C TRP A 404 0.42 18.41 -25.50
N GLN A 405 0.63 17.84 -26.68
CA GLN A 405 1.85 17.09 -27.01
C GLN A 405 3.09 18.00 -27.06
N ALA A 406 2.91 19.30 -27.15
CA ALA A 406 3.98 20.30 -27.02
C ALA A 406 4.29 20.70 -25.56
N SER A 407 3.48 20.22 -24.60
CA SER A 407 3.70 20.49 -23.18
C SER A 407 4.58 19.43 -22.52
N PRO A 408 5.69 19.77 -21.86
CA PRO A 408 6.51 18.78 -21.16
C PRO A 408 5.81 18.14 -19.94
N TRP A 409 4.64 18.66 -19.55
CA TRP A 409 3.86 18.17 -18.42
C TRP A 409 2.68 17.31 -18.82
N LEU A 410 2.19 17.42 -20.06
CA LEU A 410 0.94 16.81 -20.49
C LEU A 410 1.11 15.92 -21.74
N ALA A 411 2.29 15.88 -22.33
CA ALA A 411 2.56 15.02 -23.47
C ALA A 411 2.39 13.53 -23.09
N GLY A 412 1.53 12.83 -23.83
CA GLY A 412 1.22 11.42 -23.60
C GLY A 412 0.31 11.12 -22.41
N GLU A 413 -0.21 12.15 -21.70
CA GLU A 413 -1.12 11.93 -20.58
C GLU A 413 -2.52 11.51 -21.07
N LEU A 414 -3.07 10.48 -20.46
CA LEU A 414 -4.44 10.02 -20.68
C LEU A 414 -5.39 10.80 -19.78
N VAL A 415 -6.48 11.31 -20.32
CA VAL A 415 -7.44 12.15 -19.60
C VAL A 415 -8.74 11.40 -19.35
N LEU A 416 -9.06 11.21 -18.06
CA LEU A 416 -10.36 10.74 -17.59
C LEU A 416 -11.22 11.95 -17.24
N ASP A 417 -12.29 12.17 -17.99
CA ASP A 417 -13.27 13.20 -17.69
C ASP A 417 -14.43 12.65 -16.86
N LEU A 418 -14.60 13.21 -15.68
CA LEU A 418 -15.76 12.96 -14.82
C LEU A 418 -16.87 13.97 -15.15
N ASP A 419 -18.11 13.58 -14.97
CA ASP A 419 -19.23 14.53 -14.97
C ASP A 419 -19.23 15.41 -13.70
N ALA A 420 -20.15 16.38 -13.63
CA ALA A 420 -20.26 17.28 -12.48
C ALA A 420 -20.62 16.55 -11.16
N SER A 421 -21.08 15.32 -11.21
CA SER A 421 -21.36 14.46 -10.04
C SER A 421 -20.16 13.59 -9.63
N GLY A 422 -19.04 13.69 -10.36
CA GLY A 422 -17.85 12.88 -10.16
C GLY A 422 -17.94 11.47 -10.72
N CYS A 423 -18.83 11.22 -11.69
CA CYS A 423 -19.03 9.91 -12.30
C CYS A 423 -18.48 9.84 -13.73
N ALA A 424 -18.08 8.64 -14.15
CA ALA A 424 -17.73 8.31 -15.53
C ALA A 424 -17.98 6.83 -15.82
N GLU A 425 -18.09 6.49 -17.08
CA GLU A 425 -18.02 5.11 -17.56
C GLU A 425 -16.77 4.93 -18.42
N LEU A 426 -16.04 3.84 -18.20
CA LEU A 426 -14.79 3.54 -18.90
C LEU A 426 -14.58 2.03 -19.01
N ALA A 427 -14.45 1.52 -20.24
CA ALA A 427 -14.15 0.13 -20.56
C ALA A 427 -15.07 -0.89 -19.87
N GLY A 428 -16.38 -0.56 -19.71
CA GLY A 428 -17.37 -1.41 -19.04
C GLY A 428 -17.34 -1.36 -17.51
N PHE A 429 -16.73 -0.31 -16.95
CA PHE A 429 -16.77 -0.02 -15.54
C PHE A 429 -17.45 1.32 -15.29
N ALA A 430 -18.28 1.37 -14.23
CA ALA A 430 -18.77 2.62 -13.66
C ALA A 430 -17.79 3.11 -12.61
N LEU A 431 -17.34 4.34 -12.78
CA LEU A 431 -16.40 5.02 -11.91
C LEU A 431 -17.11 6.14 -11.16
N ARG A 432 -16.77 6.30 -9.90
CA ARG A 432 -17.21 7.44 -9.10
C ARG A 432 -16.05 7.92 -8.24
N TYR A 433 -15.74 9.20 -8.33
CA TYR A 433 -14.72 9.84 -7.53
C TYR A 433 -15.34 10.91 -6.63
N ASP A 434 -14.93 10.92 -5.38
CA ASP A 434 -15.15 12.04 -4.47
C ASP A 434 -13.93 12.26 -3.56
N GLN A 435 -13.77 13.49 -3.06
CA GLN A 435 -12.64 13.89 -2.23
C GLN A 435 -12.58 13.18 -0.87
N HIS A 436 -13.66 12.53 -0.42
CA HIS A 436 -13.74 11.87 0.88
C HIS A 436 -13.35 10.40 0.78
N ASP A 437 -13.84 9.71 -0.25
CA ASP A 437 -13.69 8.26 -0.41
C ASP A 437 -12.81 7.85 -1.60
N GLY A 438 -12.32 8.82 -2.40
CA GLY A 438 -11.51 8.57 -3.59
C GLY A 438 -12.24 7.82 -4.69
N LEU A 439 -11.51 7.18 -5.60
CA LEU A 439 -12.07 6.44 -6.72
C LEU A 439 -12.72 5.13 -6.28
N ARG A 440 -14.01 4.98 -6.57
CA ARG A 440 -14.76 3.71 -6.53
C ARG A 440 -14.98 3.20 -7.96
N VAL A 441 -14.80 1.91 -8.12
CA VAL A 441 -14.97 1.23 -9.41
C VAL A 441 -15.89 0.04 -9.23
N THR A 442 -16.92 -0.05 -10.07
CA THR A 442 -17.83 -1.20 -10.15
C THR A 442 -17.97 -1.64 -11.62
N ARG A 443 -18.17 -2.93 -11.87
CA ARG A 443 -18.48 -3.37 -13.24
C ARG A 443 -19.85 -2.83 -13.61
N SER A 444 -19.96 -2.22 -14.78
CA SER A 444 -21.26 -1.84 -15.32
C SER A 444 -22.05 -3.11 -15.59
N THR A 445 -23.27 -3.20 -15.05
CA THR A 445 -24.18 -4.27 -15.42
C THR A 445 -24.60 -4.01 -16.87
N PRO A 446 -24.45 -4.96 -17.80
CA PRO A 446 -24.98 -4.75 -19.16
C PRO A 446 -26.47 -4.47 -19.00
N THR A 447 -26.89 -3.28 -19.40
CA THR A 447 -28.30 -2.97 -19.63
C THR A 447 -28.75 -3.85 -20.77
N GLY A 448 -29.53 -4.90 -20.42
CA GLY A 448 -30.14 -5.83 -21.36
C GLY A 448 -31.15 -5.16 -22.27
#